data_be9cb60fbc9d9e04444272165542392c
#
_entry.id   be9cb60fbc9d9e04444272165542392c
#
_cell.length_a   1.000
_cell.length_b   1.000
_cell.length_c   1.000
_cell.angle_alpha   90.00
_cell.angle_beta   90.00
_cell.angle_gamma   90.00
#
_symmetry.space_group_name_H-M   'P 1'
#
loop_
_entity.id
_entity.type
_entity.pdbx_description
1 polymer ?
#
loop_
_entity_poly.entity_id
_entity_poly.type
_entity_poly.pdbx_seq_one_letter_code
_entity_poly.pdbx_strand_id
1 'polypeptide(L)'
;MYILEKKFYDNNQYQKILKLCTEYRLYEAINKFEIYFQKYPNDISGYAYYIETLMKLGKLDKAVEFFNQLRVEENTTIHAKEELLRIKLRLLMLNEEYDKAYQFLLQYQSVFDKNKWATGALSCFLKKQLGILTDLEKEEFSKKYLLRQIISYSKEDALNHINSSHQSILKNMNFIQFVENFKIKDMYDKLKSSIPNQDRIYDDVVSDKYIFKYNACGHVNSKIVDYFVVVATKNTNDIFTMYPCSYKPDFIVPDLTPEVSKEKTKRMSQIDKFNQRYGKNS
;
A
#
# COMPACT_ATOMS: atom_id res chain seq x y z
N MET A 1 4.29 -12.94 9.19
CA MET A 1 3.88 -12.84 10.62
C MET A 1 5.15 -12.95 11.44
N TYR A 2 5.56 -11.83 12.04
CA TYR A 2 6.81 -11.76 12.80
C TYR A 2 6.64 -12.45 14.13
N ILE A 3 7.52 -13.37 14.47
CA ILE A 3 7.57 -13.94 15.82
C ILE A 3 8.38 -12.95 16.65
N LEU A 4 7.69 -11.93 17.13
CA LEU A 4 8.17 -11.08 18.20
C LEU A 4 8.57 -11.93 19.41
N GLU A 5 9.53 -11.48 20.18
CA GLU A 5 9.63 -12.00 21.52
C GLU A 5 8.23 -11.92 22.14
N LYS A 6 7.69 -13.05 22.56
CA LYS A 6 6.30 -13.21 23.02
C LYS A 6 5.86 -12.12 24.00
N LYS A 7 6.77 -11.65 24.85
CA LYS A 7 6.53 -10.59 25.85
C LYS A 7 6.14 -9.22 25.23
N PHE A 8 6.60 -8.91 24.00
CA PHE A 8 6.23 -7.65 23.33
C PHE A 8 4.96 -7.80 22.50
N TYR A 9 4.77 -8.97 21.91
CA TYR A 9 3.57 -9.27 21.12
C TYR A 9 2.29 -9.21 21.96
N ASP A 10 2.33 -9.72 23.19
CA ASP A 10 1.18 -9.70 24.12
C ASP A 10 0.97 -8.33 24.77
N ASN A 11 1.82 -7.33 24.44
CA ASN A 11 1.68 -5.99 24.97
C ASN A 11 0.51 -5.25 24.26
N ASN A 12 -0.53 -4.94 25.01
CA ASN A 12 -1.73 -4.25 24.50
C ASN A 12 -1.39 -2.90 23.84
N GLN A 13 -0.40 -2.16 24.36
CA GLN A 13 0.06 -0.90 23.78
C GLN A 13 0.65 -1.12 22.37
N TYR A 14 1.50 -2.12 22.23
CA TYR A 14 2.10 -2.48 20.96
C TYR A 14 1.06 -2.91 19.94
N GLN A 15 0.09 -3.76 20.31
CA GLN A 15 -1.01 -4.18 19.44
C GLN A 15 -1.85 -3.00 18.93
N LYS A 16 -2.08 -2.00 19.80
CA LYS A 16 -2.77 -0.76 19.38
C LYS A 16 -1.98 0.00 18.32
N ILE A 17 -0.64 0.06 18.46
CA ILE A 17 0.22 0.73 17.48
C ILE A 17 0.19 -0.03 16.15
N LEU A 18 0.31 -1.36 16.16
CA LEU A 18 0.21 -2.17 14.94
C LEU A 18 -1.13 -1.97 14.21
N LYS A 19 -2.21 -1.84 14.97
CA LYS A 19 -3.52 -1.53 14.39
C LYS A 19 -3.51 -0.17 13.69
N LEU A 20 -2.90 0.86 14.27
CA LEU A 20 -2.75 2.16 13.61
C LEU A 20 -1.98 2.04 12.29
N CYS A 21 -0.87 1.28 12.28
CA CYS A 21 -0.11 1.02 11.06
C CYS A 21 -0.94 0.33 9.97
N THR A 22 -1.79 -0.64 10.34
CA THR A 22 -2.67 -1.35 9.40
C THR A 22 -3.83 -0.48 8.89
N GLU A 23 -4.30 0.47 9.69
CA GLU A 23 -5.31 1.46 9.32
C GLU A 23 -4.74 2.67 8.56
N TYR A 24 -3.42 2.70 8.32
CA TYR A 24 -2.70 3.84 7.71
C TYR A 24 -2.81 5.16 8.49
N ARG A 25 -3.01 5.10 9.81
CA ARG A 25 -2.88 6.22 10.74
C ARG A 25 -1.40 6.38 11.12
N LEU A 26 -0.61 6.76 10.14
CA LEU A 26 0.85 6.60 10.21
C LEU A 26 1.52 7.65 11.11
N TYR A 27 1.02 8.88 11.15
CA TYR A 27 1.53 9.91 12.06
C TYR A 27 1.23 9.57 13.51
N GLU A 28 0.00 9.11 13.79
CA GLU A 28 -0.35 8.68 15.14
C GLU A 28 0.47 7.46 15.57
N ALA A 29 0.70 6.51 14.66
CA ALA A 29 1.55 5.35 14.93
C ALA A 29 2.97 5.77 15.31
N ILE A 30 3.60 6.72 14.57
CA ILE A 30 4.93 7.25 14.89
C ILE A 30 4.95 7.83 16.29
N ASN A 31 4.02 8.72 16.64
CA ASN A 31 3.96 9.34 17.95
C ASN A 31 3.80 8.30 19.08
N LYS A 32 3.01 7.26 18.84
CA LYS A 32 2.83 6.17 19.81
C LYS A 32 4.08 5.29 19.94
N PHE A 33 4.81 5.05 18.86
CA PHE A 33 6.10 4.34 18.91
C PHE A 33 7.12 5.11 19.75
N GLU A 34 7.25 6.43 19.56
CA GLU A 34 8.20 7.25 20.32
C GLU A 34 7.93 7.17 21.83
N ILE A 35 6.66 7.17 22.25
CA ILE A 35 6.28 6.93 23.65
C ILE A 35 6.58 5.50 24.09
N TYR A 36 6.34 4.53 23.22
CA TYR A 36 6.56 3.11 23.48
C TYR A 36 8.04 2.83 23.77
N PHE A 37 8.97 3.39 22.99
CA PHE A 37 10.40 3.18 23.15
C PHE A 37 10.98 3.77 24.42
N GLN A 38 10.37 4.79 25.02
CA GLN A 38 10.76 5.26 26.35
C GLN A 38 10.65 4.16 27.41
N LYS A 39 9.69 3.24 27.21
CA LYS A 39 9.44 2.13 28.13
C LYS A 39 10.13 0.83 27.70
N TYR A 40 10.29 0.63 26.40
CA TYR A 40 10.82 -0.60 25.81
C TYR A 40 11.96 -0.30 24.81
N PRO A 41 13.11 0.24 25.29
CA PRO A 41 14.18 0.71 24.41
C PRO A 41 14.91 -0.40 23.64
N ASN A 42 14.75 -1.67 24.03
CA ASN A 42 15.43 -2.81 23.41
C ASN A 42 14.51 -3.65 22.51
N ASP A 43 13.32 -3.15 22.17
CA ASP A 43 12.41 -3.88 21.28
C ASP A 43 12.76 -3.65 19.80
N ILE A 44 13.67 -4.48 19.27
CA ILE A 44 14.11 -4.41 17.86
C ILE A 44 12.96 -4.58 16.89
N SER A 45 11.96 -5.39 17.22
CA SER A 45 10.78 -5.57 16.35
C SER A 45 9.92 -4.31 16.30
N GLY A 46 9.78 -3.61 17.43
CA GLY A 46 9.13 -2.30 17.47
C GLY A 46 9.87 -1.29 16.59
N TYR A 47 11.20 -1.25 16.66
CA TYR A 47 12.00 -0.40 15.78
C TYR A 47 11.86 -0.75 14.30
N ALA A 48 11.78 -2.03 13.97
CA ALA A 48 11.55 -2.47 12.59
C ALA A 48 10.24 -1.87 12.03
N TYR A 49 9.13 -2.00 12.77
CA TYR A 49 7.84 -1.41 12.37
C TYR A 49 7.84 0.12 12.34
N TYR A 50 8.56 0.75 13.26
CA TYR A 50 8.73 2.20 13.26
C TYR A 50 9.43 2.69 11.99
N ILE A 51 10.55 2.05 11.62
CA ILE A 51 11.30 2.35 10.40
C ILE A 51 10.42 2.13 9.17
N GLU A 52 9.67 1.03 9.11
CA GLU A 52 8.71 0.79 8.03
C GLU A 52 7.64 1.88 7.95
N THR A 53 7.15 2.36 9.10
CA THR A 53 6.16 3.44 9.14
C THR A 53 6.75 4.75 8.62
N LEU A 54 8.00 5.06 8.95
CA LEU A 54 8.73 6.19 8.39
C LEU A 54 8.91 6.06 6.88
N MET A 55 9.28 4.87 6.39
CA MET A 55 9.39 4.60 4.95
C MET A 55 8.06 4.83 4.24
N LYS A 56 6.96 4.34 4.78
CA LYS A 56 5.61 4.55 4.20
C LYS A 56 5.25 6.02 4.04
N LEU A 57 5.69 6.87 4.96
CA LEU A 57 5.51 8.33 4.91
C LEU A 57 6.54 9.06 4.04
N GLY A 58 7.44 8.35 3.36
CA GLY A 58 8.50 8.95 2.57
C GLY A 58 9.59 9.67 3.40
N LYS A 59 9.62 9.46 4.72
CA LYS A 59 10.63 10.03 5.62
C LYS A 59 11.91 9.17 5.59
N LEU A 60 12.48 9.02 4.40
CA LEU A 60 13.57 8.07 4.14
C LEU A 60 14.85 8.43 4.91
N ASP A 61 15.23 9.70 4.97
CA ASP A 61 16.43 10.14 5.71
C ASP A 61 16.32 9.75 7.19
N LYS A 62 15.17 10.03 7.82
CA LYS A 62 14.93 9.65 9.21
C LYS A 62 14.92 8.13 9.39
N ALA A 63 14.37 7.38 8.43
CA ALA A 63 14.39 5.93 8.47
C ALA A 63 15.81 5.36 8.38
N VAL A 64 16.66 5.91 7.52
CA VAL A 64 18.08 5.55 7.40
C VAL A 64 18.85 5.90 8.67
N GLU A 65 18.66 7.11 9.21
CA GLU A 65 19.29 7.54 10.45
C GLU A 65 18.96 6.59 11.60
N PHE A 66 17.68 6.30 11.80
CA PHE A 66 17.24 5.34 12.83
C PHE A 66 17.80 3.95 12.60
N PHE A 67 17.79 3.46 11.37
CA PHE A 67 18.35 2.15 11.04
C PHE A 67 19.84 2.06 11.41
N ASN A 68 20.61 3.09 11.12
CA ASN A 68 22.05 3.14 11.40
C ASN A 68 22.36 3.25 12.90
N GLN A 69 21.43 3.74 13.70
CA GLN A 69 21.57 3.83 15.17
C GLN A 69 21.24 2.53 15.87
N LEU A 70 20.56 1.57 15.19
CA LEU A 70 20.19 0.29 15.80
C LEU A 70 21.46 -0.52 16.14
N ARG A 71 21.59 -0.86 17.41
CA ARG A 71 22.62 -1.80 17.89
C ARG A 71 22.03 -3.21 17.90
N VAL A 72 22.55 -4.06 17.05
CA VAL A 72 22.18 -5.49 17.03
C VAL A 72 23.04 -6.19 18.06
N GLU A 73 22.45 -6.51 19.21
CA GLU A 73 23.13 -7.26 20.26
C GLU A 73 23.37 -8.72 19.84
N GLU A 74 24.36 -9.39 20.46
CA GLU A 74 24.70 -10.80 20.14
C GLU A 74 23.51 -11.74 20.33
N ASN A 75 22.70 -11.48 21.36
CA ASN A 75 21.48 -12.25 21.70
C ASN A 75 20.26 -11.91 20.83
N THR A 76 20.39 -10.99 19.87
CA THR A 76 19.30 -10.69 18.92
C THR A 76 18.94 -11.96 18.16
N THR A 77 17.64 -12.28 18.12
CA THR A 77 17.15 -13.48 17.45
C THR A 77 17.48 -13.50 15.96
N ILE A 78 17.70 -14.68 15.39
CA ILE A 78 17.96 -14.85 13.95
C ILE A 78 16.86 -14.16 13.13
N HIS A 79 15.62 -14.30 13.56
CA HIS A 79 14.46 -13.72 12.89
C HIS A 79 14.50 -12.17 12.87
N ALA A 80 14.85 -11.54 13.98
CA ALA A 80 15.01 -10.08 14.02
C ALA A 80 16.18 -9.62 13.14
N LYS A 81 17.28 -10.38 13.09
CA LYS A 81 18.41 -10.10 12.18
C LYS A 81 17.97 -10.17 10.70
N GLU A 82 17.22 -11.22 10.32
CA GLU A 82 16.68 -11.38 8.97
C GLU A 82 15.75 -10.21 8.60
N GLU A 83 14.95 -9.74 9.56
CA GLU A 83 14.05 -8.61 9.31
C GLU A 83 14.83 -7.29 9.07
N LEU A 84 15.87 -7.05 9.84
CA LEU A 84 16.74 -5.89 9.61
C LEU A 84 17.41 -5.94 8.24
N LEU A 85 17.79 -7.13 7.74
CA LEU A 85 18.31 -7.28 6.38
C LEU A 85 17.26 -6.90 5.33
N ARG A 86 15.99 -7.30 5.52
CA ARG A 86 14.89 -6.92 4.62
C ARG A 86 14.64 -5.42 4.63
N ILE A 87 14.66 -4.79 5.80
CA ILE A 87 14.52 -3.33 5.93
C ILE A 87 15.67 -2.63 5.20
N LYS A 88 16.93 -3.09 5.38
CA LYS A 88 18.08 -2.51 4.71
C LYS A 88 17.95 -2.58 3.18
N LEU A 89 17.55 -3.74 2.66
CA LEU A 89 17.31 -3.89 1.22
C LEU A 89 16.26 -2.90 0.72
N ARG A 90 15.13 -2.78 1.44
CA ARG A 90 14.08 -1.83 1.08
C ARG A 90 14.54 -0.37 1.12
N LEU A 91 15.31 0.02 2.14
CA LEU A 91 15.89 1.37 2.22
C LEU A 91 16.79 1.68 1.03
N LEU A 92 17.69 0.75 0.66
CA LEU A 92 18.54 0.90 -0.52
C LEU A 92 17.70 1.08 -1.80
N MET A 93 16.64 0.28 -1.97
CA MET A 93 15.78 0.36 -3.15
C MET A 93 14.96 1.66 -3.18
N LEU A 94 14.44 2.13 -2.04
CA LEU A 94 13.67 3.37 -1.95
C LEU A 94 14.55 4.61 -2.15
N ASN A 95 15.83 4.53 -1.76
CA ASN A 95 16.82 5.56 -2.04
C ASN A 95 17.42 5.46 -3.46
N GLU A 96 16.89 4.55 -4.30
CA GLU A 96 17.35 4.33 -5.67
C GLU A 96 18.83 3.89 -5.80
N GLU A 97 19.41 3.37 -4.71
CA GLU A 97 20.76 2.79 -4.68
C GLU A 97 20.73 1.35 -5.24
N TYR A 98 20.26 1.19 -6.48
CA TYR A 98 19.93 -0.12 -7.07
C TYR A 98 21.14 -1.05 -7.19
N ASP A 99 22.32 -0.54 -7.50
CA ASP A 99 23.54 -1.36 -7.56
C ASP A 99 23.87 -1.96 -6.20
N LYS A 100 23.90 -1.13 -5.15
CA LYS A 100 24.14 -1.60 -3.78
C LYS A 100 23.04 -2.56 -3.33
N ALA A 101 21.78 -2.28 -3.67
CA ALA A 101 20.65 -3.16 -3.36
C ALA A 101 20.81 -4.53 -4.02
N TYR A 102 21.26 -4.59 -5.28
CA TYR A 102 21.46 -5.84 -6.00
C TYR A 102 22.62 -6.65 -5.41
N GLN A 103 23.76 -6.02 -5.14
CA GLN A 103 24.90 -6.69 -4.46
C GLN A 103 24.49 -7.21 -3.08
N PHE A 104 23.73 -6.43 -2.32
CA PHE A 104 23.20 -6.83 -1.01
C PHE A 104 22.24 -8.01 -1.11
N LEU A 105 21.34 -8.03 -2.11
CA LEU A 105 20.45 -9.15 -2.37
C LEU A 105 21.23 -10.44 -2.66
N LEU A 106 22.27 -10.37 -3.49
CA LEU A 106 23.13 -11.52 -3.81
C LEU A 106 23.90 -12.02 -2.58
N GLN A 107 24.47 -11.11 -1.79
CA GLN A 107 25.22 -11.46 -0.57
C GLN A 107 24.38 -12.21 0.46
N TYR A 108 23.10 -11.85 0.61
CA TYR A 108 22.19 -12.44 1.59
C TYR A 108 21.08 -13.27 0.95
N GLN A 109 21.35 -13.83 -0.21
CA GLN A 109 20.35 -14.57 -1.02
C GLN A 109 19.63 -15.65 -0.19
N SER A 110 20.35 -16.42 0.64
CA SER A 110 19.75 -17.48 1.45
C SER A 110 18.68 -17.01 2.44
N VAL A 111 18.77 -15.75 2.90
CA VAL A 111 17.76 -15.14 3.78
C VAL A 111 16.53 -14.78 2.97
N PHE A 112 16.70 -14.29 1.75
CA PHE A 112 15.62 -13.82 0.90
C PHE A 112 14.94 -15.00 0.15
N ASP A 113 15.65 -16.08 -0.15
CA ASP A 113 15.13 -17.25 -0.88
C ASP A 113 14.05 -18.04 -0.15
N LYS A 114 13.86 -17.81 1.15
CA LYS A 114 12.73 -18.37 1.91
C LYS A 114 11.37 -18.00 1.29
N ASN A 115 11.31 -16.90 0.58
CA ASN A 115 10.20 -16.50 -0.25
C ASN A 115 10.66 -16.33 -1.70
N LYS A 116 10.88 -17.47 -2.39
CA LYS A 116 11.41 -17.53 -3.77
C LYS A 116 10.72 -16.58 -4.74
N TRP A 117 9.41 -16.39 -4.56
CA TRP A 117 8.63 -15.52 -5.42
C TRP A 117 9.01 -14.03 -5.21
N ALA A 118 9.06 -13.58 -3.97
CA ALA A 118 9.44 -12.20 -3.65
C ALA A 118 10.88 -11.90 -4.09
N THR A 119 11.80 -12.86 -3.87
CA THR A 119 13.19 -12.71 -4.31
C THR A 119 13.30 -12.60 -5.82
N GLY A 120 12.56 -13.43 -6.56
CA GLY A 120 12.53 -13.38 -8.02
C GLY A 120 12.02 -12.02 -8.55
N ALA A 121 10.96 -11.49 -7.94
CA ALA A 121 10.43 -10.18 -8.30
C ALA A 121 11.41 -9.04 -8.01
N LEU A 122 12.05 -9.06 -6.84
CA LEU A 122 13.05 -8.06 -6.45
C LEU A 122 14.27 -8.11 -7.35
N SER A 123 14.80 -9.31 -7.64
CA SER A 123 15.93 -9.49 -8.56
C SER A 123 15.60 -8.98 -9.96
N CYS A 124 14.43 -9.31 -10.49
CA CYS A 124 13.98 -8.85 -11.80
C CYS A 124 13.85 -7.32 -11.84
N PHE A 125 13.25 -6.72 -10.83
CA PHE A 125 13.14 -5.27 -10.71
C PHE A 125 14.52 -4.60 -10.70
N LEU A 126 15.44 -5.08 -9.85
CA LEU A 126 16.79 -4.51 -9.73
C LEU A 126 17.56 -4.65 -11.04
N LYS A 127 17.52 -5.82 -11.69
CA LYS A 127 18.14 -6.02 -13.01
C LYS A 127 17.57 -5.10 -14.07
N LYS A 128 16.26 -4.83 -14.04
CA LYS A 128 15.63 -3.87 -14.94
C LYS A 128 16.15 -2.45 -14.70
N GLN A 129 16.24 -2.01 -13.44
CA GLN A 129 16.74 -0.69 -13.10
C GLN A 129 18.21 -0.50 -13.50
N LEU A 130 19.00 -1.56 -13.41
CA LEU A 130 20.42 -1.58 -13.80
C LEU A 130 20.66 -1.78 -15.30
N GLY A 131 19.60 -2.02 -16.09
CA GLY A 131 19.71 -2.27 -17.53
C GLY A 131 20.36 -3.62 -17.90
N ILE A 132 20.43 -4.57 -16.96
CA ILE A 132 21.08 -5.90 -17.16
C ILE A 132 20.06 -7.05 -17.25
N LEU A 133 18.75 -6.75 -17.29
CA LEU A 133 17.69 -7.76 -17.45
C LEU A 133 17.68 -8.28 -18.88
N THR A 134 17.95 -9.58 -19.07
CA THR A 134 17.96 -10.22 -20.37
C THR A 134 16.56 -10.49 -20.91
N ASP A 135 16.42 -10.67 -22.25
CA ASP A 135 15.13 -10.96 -22.87
C ASP A 135 14.60 -12.34 -22.46
N LEU A 136 15.48 -13.33 -22.24
CA LEU A 136 15.10 -14.64 -21.72
C LEU A 136 14.48 -14.54 -20.31
N GLU A 137 15.10 -13.74 -19.43
CA GLU A 137 14.56 -13.49 -18.10
C GLU A 137 13.23 -12.74 -18.16
N LYS A 138 13.08 -11.75 -19.05
CA LYS A 138 11.80 -11.05 -19.27
C LYS A 138 10.71 -12.05 -19.68
N GLU A 139 11.01 -12.97 -20.59
CA GLU A 139 10.05 -13.99 -21.03
C GLU A 139 9.68 -14.97 -19.91
N GLU A 140 10.66 -15.48 -19.18
CA GLU A 140 10.43 -16.37 -18.04
C GLU A 140 9.59 -15.71 -16.97
N PHE A 141 9.89 -14.47 -16.63
CA PHE A 141 9.21 -13.72 -15.62
C PHE A 141 7.82 -13.23 -16.04
N SER A 142 7.60 -12.92 -17.32
CA SER A 142 6.29 -12.54 -17.84
C SER A 142 5.24 -13.66 -17.70
N LYS A 143 5.68 -14.90 -17.65
CA LYS A 143 4.83 -16.08 -17.42
C LYS A 143 4.42 -16.24 -15.95
N LYS A 144 5.12 -15.59 -15.02
CA LYS A 144 4.85 -15.66 -13.57
C LYS A 144 4.14 -14.39 -13.10
N TYR A 145 2.87 -14.45 -12.94
CA TYR A 145 1.79 -13.53 -12.54
C TYR A 145 2.10 -12.08 -12.15
N LEU A 146 3.09 -11.81 -11.33
CA LEU A 146 3.33 -10.47 -10.78
C LEU A 146 4.45 -9.71 -11.50
N LEU A 147 5.19 -10.39 -12.33
CA LEU A 147 6.33 -9.81 -13.01
C LEU A 147 5.93 -9.06 -14.29
N ARG A 148 4.71 -9.27 -14.78
CA ARG A 148 4.12 -8.42 -15.81
C ARG A 148 4.09 -6.95 -15.38
N GLN A 149 3.77 -6.67 -14.10
CA GLN A 149 3.72 -5.33 -13.52
C GLN A 149 5.08 -4.61 -13.54
N ILE A 150 6.18 -5.39 -13.43
CA ILE A 150 7.54 -4.86 -13.46
C ILE A 150 8.00 -4.56 -14.89
N ILE A 151 7.47 -5.30 -15.87
CA ILE A 151 7.96 -5.29 -17.25
C ILE A 151 7.13 -4.38 -18.14
N SER A 152 5.83 -4.59 -18.21
CA SER A 152 4.87 -3.72 -18.88
C SER A 152 3.45 -4.16 -18.56
N TYR A 153 2.52 -3.21 -18.52
CA TYR A 153 1.10 -3.48 -18.29
C TYR A 153 0.27 -2.56 -19.17
N SER A 154 -0.56 -3.13 -20.03
CA SER A 154 -1.43 -2.31 -20.88
C SER A 154 -2.63 -1.80 -20.09
N LYS A 155 -3.23 -0.70 -20.54
CA LYS A 155 -4.49 -0.19 -19.98
C LYS A 155 -5.60 -1.25 -20.01
N GLU A 156 -5.65 -2.03 -21.08
CA GLU A 156 -6.65 -3.09 -21.25
C GLU A 156 -6.46 -4.21 -20.24
N ASP A 157 -5.22 -4.68 -20.04
CA ASP A 157 -4.90 -5.67 -19.01
C ASP A 157 -5.28 -5.19 -17.61
N ALA A 158 -4.97 -3.92 -17.30
CA ALA A 158 -5.32 -3.32 -16.03
C ALA A 158 -6.84 -3.28 -15.83
N LEU A 159 -7.59 -2.78 -16.80
CA LEU A 159 -9.05 -2.71 -16.73
C LEU A 159 -9.69 -4.11 -16.61
N ASN A 160 -9.20 -5.09 -17.36
CA ASN A 160 -9.65 -6.47 -17.28
C ASN A 160 -9.39 -7.06 -15.89
N HIS A 161 -8.20 -6.83 -15.32
CA HIS A 161 -7.86 -7.27 -13.97
C HIS A 161 -8.76 -6.60 -12.92
N ILE A 162 -8.91 -5.29 -12.96
CA ILE A 162 -9.72 -4.54 -11.99
C ILE A 162 -11.18 -4.98 -12.06
N ASN A 163 -11.74 -5.10 -13.26
CA ASN A 163 -13.12 -5.52 -13.47
C ASN A 163 -13.36 -6.95 -12.97
N SER A 164 -12.47 -7.89 -13.29
CA SER A 164 -12.62 -9.29 -12.87
C SER A 164 -12.41 -9.51 -11.38
N SER A 165 -11.49 -8.74 -10.77
CA SER A 165 -11.10 -8.94 -9.38
C SER A 165 -11.86 -8.06 -8.39
N HIS A 166 -12.30 -6.86 -8.81
CA HIS A 166 -12.82 -5.83 -7.90
C HIS A 166 -14.16 -5.22 -8.31
N GLN A 167 -14.75 -5.61 -9.44
CA GLN A 167 -16.08 -5.19 -9.88
C GLN A 167 -17.04 -6.37 -10.17
N SER A 168 -16.61 -7.61 -9.96
CA SER A 168 -17.42 -8.79 -10.23
C SER A 168 -18.66 -8.82 -9.36
N ILE A 169 -19.82 -9.00 -10.00
CA ILE A 169 -21.17 -9.08 -9.41
C ILE A 169 -21.39 -10.38 -8.62
N LEU A 170 -20.36 -11.07 -8.24
CA LEU A 170 -20.48 -12.26 -7.41
C LEU A 170 -20.99 -11.88 -6.03
N LYS A 171 -22.18 -12.38 -5.67
CA LYS A 171 -22.94 -12.15 -4.44
C LYS A 171 -22.23 -12.52 -3.12
N ASN A 172 -20.92 -12.64 -3.11
CA ASN A 172 -20.14 -13.01 -1.93
C ASN A 172 -19.64 -11.75 -1.22
N MET A 173 -20.36 -11.34 -0.19
CA MET A 173 -20.12 -10.12 0.60
C MET A 173 -18.76 -10.04 1.32
N ASN A 174 -17.90 -11.04 1.18
CA ASN A 174 -16.59 -11.10 1.86
C ASN A 174 -15.41 -10.58 1.00
N PHE A 175 -15.69 -9.97 -0.15
CA PHE A 175 -14.66 -9.51 -1.06
C PHE A 175 -14.48 -7.99 -1.03
N ILE A 176 -13.31 -7.56 -1.48
CA ILE A 176 -12.96 -6.16 -1.71
C ILE A 176 -13.49 -5.78 -3.09
N GLN A 177 -14.60 -5.04 -3.15
CA GLN A 177 -15.30 -4.72 -4.40
C GLN A 177 -15.71 -3.25 -4.47
N PHE A 178 -15.58 -2.64 -5.65
CA PHE A 178 -16.19 -1.35 -5.94
C PHE A 178 -17.72 -1.47 -6.04
N VAL A 179 -18.41 -0.40 -5.68
CA VAL A 179 -19.85 -0.31 -5.93
C VAL A 179 -20.13 -0.13 -7.42
N GLU A 180 -21.33 -0.54 -7.86
CA GLU A 180 -21.73 -0.51 -9.27
C GLU A 180 -21.64 0.89 -9.91
N ASN A 181 -21.90 1.93 -9.12
CA ASN A 181 -21.83 3.31 -9.56
C ASN A 181 -20.41 3.87 -9.69
N PHE A 182 -19.39 3.17 -9.20
CA PHE A 182 -18.00 3.57 -9.36
C PHE A 182 -17.52 3.19 -10.77
N LYS A 183 -17.41 4.17 -11.65
CA LYS A 183 -17.05 3.95 -13.06
C LYS A 183 -15.53 3.79 -13.21
N ILE A 184 -15.04 2.54 -13.12
CA ILE A 184 -13.62 2.19 -13.14
C ILE A 184 -12.90 2.79 -14.34
N LYS A 185 -13.45 2.68 -15.54
CA LYS A 185 -12.83 3.20 -16.78
C LYS A 185 -12.61 4.71 -16.72
N ASP A 186 -13.64 5.46 -16.34
CA ASP A 186 -13.59 6.92 -16.24
C ASP A 186 -12.61 7.36 -15.16
N MET A 187 -12.60 6.62 -14.03
CA MET A 187 -11.68 6.86 -12.93
C MET A 187 -10.23 6.56 -13.32
N TYR A 188 -9.98 5.50 -14.08
CA TYR A 188 -8.65 5.14 -14.55
C TYR A 188 -8.00 6.28 -15.34
N ASP A 189 -8.71 6.84 -16.31
CA ASP A 189 -8.17 7.93 -17.15
C ASP A 189 -7.92 9.21 -16.33
N LYS A 190 -8.82 9.54 -15.41
CA LYS A 190 -8.66 10.66 -14.49
C LYS A 190 -7.44 10.49 -13.58
N LEU A 191 -7.25 9.31 -13.04
CA LEU A 191 -6.15 9.00 -12.13
C LEU A 191 -4.80 9.01 -12.83
N LYS A 192 -4.70 8.43 -14.03
CA LYS A 192 -3.45 8.42 -14.80
C LYS A 192 -2.88 9.81 -15.03
N SER A 193 -3.72 10.82 -15.21
CA SER A 193 -3.31 12.21 -15.36
C SER A 193 -3.00 12.91 -14.03
N SER A 194 -3.56 12.46 -12.92
CA SER A 194 -3.41 13.09 -11.60
C SER A 194 -2.30 12.49 -10.73
N ILE A 195 -1.98 11.20 -10.91
CA ILE A 195 -0.95 10.49 -10.11
C ILE A 195 0.40 11.21 -10.05
N PRO A 196 0.96 11.78 -11.15
CA PRO A 196 2.26 12.44 -11.09
C PRO A 196 2.35 13.60 -10.10
N ASN A 197 1.21 14.16 -9.71
CA ASN A 197 1.12 15.30 -8.80
C ASN A 197 0.66 14.91 -7.39
N GLN A 198 0.64 13.61 -7.08
CA GLN A 198 0.15 13.12 -5.79
C GLN A 198 1.29 12.55 -4.94
N ASP A 199 1.14 12.70 -3.62
CA ASP A 199 2.03 12.04 -2.68
C ASP A 199 1.83 10.52 -2.75
N ARG A 200 2.93 9.81 -2.99
CA ARG A 200 2.95 8.35 -3.01
C ARG A 200 3.21 7.77 -1.63
N ILE A 201 2.70 6.58 -1.40
CA ILE A 201 3.03 5.78 -0.23
C ILE A 201 4.14 4.81 -0.61
N TYR A 202 5.22 4.84 0.14
CA TYR A 202 6.39 3.97 -0.06
C TYR A 202 6.20 2.59 0.60
N ASP A 203 5.05 1.97 0.35
CA ASP A 203 4.70 0.67 0.95
C ASP A 203 5.36 -0.50 0.20
N ASP A 204 5.63 -0.32 -1.09
CA ASP A 204 6.25 -1.32 -1.95
C ASP A 204 7.49 -0.73 -2.63
N VAL A 205 8.49 -1.58 -2.89
CA VAL A 205 9.73 -1.17 -3.55
C VAL A 205 9.68 -1.31 -5.07
N VAL A 206 8.72 -2.07 -5.59
CA VAL A 206 8.55 -2.35 -7.04
C VAL A 206 7.38 -1.60 -7.67
N SER A 207 6.48 -1.06 -6.85
CA SER A 207 5.32 -0.30 -7.29
C SER A 207 5.07 0.90 -6.39
N ASP A 208 4.44 1.92 -6.94
CA ASP A 208 3.98 3.07 -6.19
C ASP A 208 2.51 2.89 -5.83
N LYS A 209 2.15 3.22 -4.59
CA LYS A 209 0.77 3.19 -4.11
C LYS A 209 0.30 4.61 -3.80
N TYR A 210 -0.96 4.86 -4.13
CA TYR A 210 -1.65 6.12 -3.88
C TYR A 210 -2.99 5.84 -3.22
N ILE A 211 -3.36 6.62 -2.22
CA ILE A 211 -4.67 6.53 -1.59
C ILE A 211 -5.51 7.72 -2.06
N PHE A 212 -6.75 7.43 -2.40
CA PHE A 212 -7.75 8.43 -2.78
C PHE A 212 -9.01 8.25 -1.94
N LYS A 213 -9.69 9.35 -1.68
CA LYS A 213 -11.01 9.34 -1.07
C LYS A 213 -12.08 9.45 -2.15
N TYR A 214 -13.13 8.66 -2.01
CA TYR A 214 -14.34 8.73 -2.81
C TYR A 214 -15.49 8.12 -1.98
N ASN A 215 -16.47 8.93 -1.62
CA ASN A 215 -17.54 8.53 -0.72
C ASN A 215 -18.26 7.28 -1.22
N ALA A 216 -18.38 6.27 -0.35
CA ALA A 216 -19.03 5.00 -0.63
C ALA A 216 -18.50 4.33 -1.92
N CYS A 217 -17.17 4.33 -2.13
CA CYS A 217 -16.57 3.79 -3.36
C CYS A 217 -16.70 2.27 -3.47
N GLY A 218 -16.82 1.56 -2.37
CA GLY A 218 -16.83 0.10 -2.40
C GLY A 218 -17.16 -0.55 -1.07
N HIS A 219 -16.95 -1.86 -1.02
CA HIS A 219 -17.13 -2.70 0.16
C HIS A 219 -15.84 -3.43 0.50
N VAL A 220 -15.52 -3.52 1.80
CA VAL A 220 -14.48 -4.38 2.36
C VAL A 220 -15.11 -5.18 3.51
N ASN A 221 -15.16 -6.51 3.39
CA ASN A 221 -15.80 -7.38 4.37
C ASN A 221 -17.21 -6.88 4.77
N SER A 222 -18.06 -6.66 3.78
CA SER A 222 -19.44 -6.19 3.92
C SER A 222 -19.61 -4.78 4.50
N LYS A 223 -18.54 -4.04 4.74
CA LYS A 223 -18.59 -2.64 5.20
C LYS A 223 -18.35 -1.70 4.04
N ILE A 224 -19.20 -0.67 3.92
CA ILE A 224 -18.99 0.43 2.98
C ILE A 224 -17.74 1.19 3.37
N VAL A 225 -16.92 1.53 2.39
CA VAL A 225 -15.66 2.26 2.57
C VAL A 225 -15.58 3.47 1.63
N ASP A 226 -14.86 4.48 2.08
CA ASP A 226 -14.72 5.76 1.40
C ASP A 226 -13.33 5.98 0.80
N TYR A 227 -12.46 4.98 0.87
CA TYR A 227 -11.10 5.07 0.36
C TYR A 227 -10.81 3.93 -0.59
N PHE A 228 -9.96 4.20 -1.56
CA PHE A 228 -9.42 3.18 -2.44
C PHE A 228 -7.93 3.41 -2.69
N VAL A 229 -7.22 2.32 -2.99
CA VAL A 229 -5.80 2.32 -3.35
C VAL A 229 -5.68 2.21 -4.86
N VAL A 230 -4.76 2.96 -5.42
CA VAL A 230 -4.27 2.82 -6.78
C VAL A 230 -2.84 2.34 -6.71
N VAL A 231 -2.50 1.32 -7.47
CA VAL A 231 -1.14 0.78 -7.56
C VAL A 231 -0.65 0.96 -8.98
N ALA A 232 0.47 1.67 -9.11
CA ALA A 232 1.07 1.98 -10.41
C ALA A 232 2.50 1.44 -10.49
N THR A 233 2.96 1.21 -11.70
CA THR A 233 4.36 0.86 -11.97
C THR A 233 5.27 1.99 -11.56
N LYS A 234 6.35 1.65 -10.89
CA LYS A 234 7.34 2.64 -10.46
C LYS A 234 7.93 3.35 -11.69
N ASN A 235 8.02 4.67 -11.61
CA ASN A 235 8.60 5.56 -12.63
C ASN A 235 7.78 5.74 -13.93
N THR A 236 6.74 4.94 -14.21
CA THR A 236 5.93 5.08 -15.44
C THR A 236 4.51 5.55 -15.17
N ASN A 237 4.06 5.49 -13.92
CA ASN A 237 2.69 5.78 -13.50
C ASN A 237 1.60 4.97 -14.24
N ASP A 238 1.96 3.84 -14.82
CA ASP A 238 0.99 2.95 -15.42
C ASP A 238 0.23 2.19 -14.33
N ILE A 239 -1.05 2.50 -14.20
CA ILE A 239 -1.91 1.86 -13.21
C ILE A 239 -2.13 0.41 -13.61
N PHE A 240 -1.84 -0.52 -12.73
CA PHE A 240 -2.12 -1.93 -12.98
C PHE A 240 -3.26 -2.49 -12.12
N THR A 241 -3.57 -1.87 -10.99
CA THR A 241 -4.75 -2.24 -10.20
C THR A 241 -5.24 -1.08 -9.34
N MET A 242 -6.52 -1.14 -8.97
CA MET A 242 -7.11 -0.32 -7.93
C MET A 242 -8.16 -1.14 -7.17
N TYR A 243 -8.30 -0.86 -5.88
CA TYR A 243 -9.25 -1.59 -5.03
C TYR A 243 -9.71 -0.74 -3.84
N PRO A 244 -10.97 -0.91 -3.38
CA PRO A 244 -11.45 -0.27 -2.16
C PRO A 244 -10.67 -0.75 -0.94
N CYS A 245 -10.51 0.12 0.05
CA CYS A 245 -9.80 -0.21 1.27
C CYS A 245 -10.45 0.41 2.51
N SER A 246 -10.26 -0.24 3.66
CA SER A 246 -10.75 0.22 4.95
C SER A 246 -9.74 1.12 5.69
N TYR A 247 -8.83 1.75 4.96
CA TYR A 247 -7.84 2.66 5.53
C TYR A 247 -8.50 3.91 6.09
N LYS A 248 -7.85 4.50 7.07
CA LYS A 248 -8.26 5.76 7.72
C LYS A 248 -7.05 6.67 7.84
N PRO A 249 -6.48 7.11 6.69
CA PRO A 249 -5.26 7.90 6.71
C PRO A 249 -5.43 9.15 7.58
N ASP A 250 -4.41 9.44 8.37
CA ASP A 250 -4.27 10.66 9.18
C ASP A 250 -3.41 11.73 8.48
N PHE A 251 -3.26 11.58 7.18
CA PHE A 251 -2.60 12.53 6.28
C PHE A 251 -3.55 12.93 5.14
N ILE A 252 -3.21 14.01 4.46
CA ILE A 252 -4.04 14.56 3.37
C ILE A 252 -4.05 13.57 2.21
N VAL A 253 -5.25 13.19 1.77
CA VAL A 253 -5.47 12.41 0.55
C VAL A 253 -6.42 13.14 -0.37
N PRO A 254 -6.23 13.08 -1.70
CA PRO A 254 -7.13 13.72 -2.65
C PRO A 254 -8.55 13.16 -2.53
N ASP A 255 -9.54 14.04 -2.46
CA ASP A 255 -10.95 13.68 -2.49
C ASP A 255 -11.48 13.79 -3.93
N LEU A 256 -11.81 12.65 -4.50
CA LEU A 256 -12.35 12.53 -5.86
C LEU A 256 -13.88 12.38 -5.87
N THR A 257 -14.52 12.51 -4.71
CA THR A 257 -15.99 12.46 -4.60
C THR A 257 -16.59 13.56 -5.49
N PRO A 258 -17.51 13.21 -6.41
CA PRO A 258 -18.18 14.23 -7.19
C PRO A 258 -18.89 15.23 -6.28
N GLU A 259 -18.70 16.51 -6.50
CA GLU A 259 -19.52 17.53 -5.86
C GLU A 259 -20.98 17.26 -6.29
N VAL A 260 -21.80 16.88 -5.32
CA VAL A 260 -23.26 16.84 -5.53
C VAL A 260 -23.65 18.28 -5.75
N SER A 261 -23.97 18.65 -7.01
CA SER A 261 -24.33 20.02 -7.32
C SER A 261 -25.45 20.44 -6.35
N LYS A 262 -25.23 21.55 -5.64
CA LYS A 262 -26.21 22.10 -4.66
C LYS A 262 -27.60 22.25 -5.27
N GLU A 263 -27.70 22.31 -6.59
CA GLU A 263 -28.97 22.28 -7.34
C GLU A 263 -29.69 20.92 -7.31
N LYS A 264 -28.97 19.75 -7.33
CA LYS A 264 -29.63 18.44 -7.20
C LYS A 264 -30.19 18.24 -5.81
N THR A 265 -29.47 18.65 -4.78
CA THR A 265 -29.93 18.58 -3.39
C THR A 265 -31.12 19.53 -3.16
N LYS A 266 -31.12 20.71 -3.79
CA LYS A 266 -32.23 21.65 -3.73
C LYS A 266 -33.48 21.12 -4.47
N ARG A 267 -33.30 20.49 -5.64
CA ARG A 267 -34.38 19.81 -6.37
C ARG A 267 -34.96 18.60 -5.65
N MET A 268 -34.10 17.73 -5.08
CA MET A 268 -34.59 16.60 -4.28
C MET A 268 -35.35 17.07 -3.04
N SER A 269 -34.81 18.07 -2.32
CA SER A 269 -35.53 18.63 -1.15
C SER A 269 -36.85 19.33 -1.54
N GLN A 270 -36.98 19.87 -2.72
CA GLN A 270 -38.25 20.42 -3.24
C GLN A 270 -39.23 19.32 -3.66
N ILE A 271 -38.75 18.25 -4.28
CA ILE A 271 -39.54 17.08 -4.64
C ILE A 271 -40.04 16.35 -3.36
N ASP A 272 -39.17 16.18 -2.36
CA ASP A 272 -39.54 15.59 -1.09
C ASP A 272 -40.57 16.44 -0.34
N LYS A 273 -40.42 17.75 -0.34
CA LYS A 273 -41.40 18.69 0.22
C LYS A 273 -42.74 18.67 -0.56
N PHE A 274 -42.67 18.52 -1.87
CA PHE A 274 -43.86 18.38 -2.71
C PHE A 274 -44.57 17.07 -2.42
N ASN A 275 -43.84 15.94 -2.36
CA ASN A 275 -44.39 14.62 -2.05
C ASN A 275 -44.95 14.56 -0.62
N GLN A 276 -44.34 15.22 0.36
CA GLN A 276 -44.90 15.34 1.72
C GLN A 276 -46.20 16.18 1.77
N ARG A 277 -46.33 17.19 0.91
CA ARG A 277 -47.53 18.04 0.87
C ARG A 277 -48.70 17.44 0.10
N TYR A 278 -48.40 16.69 -0.95
CA TYR A 278 -49.41 16.25 -1.92
C TYR A 278 -49.51 14.71 -2.07
N GLY A 279 -48.58 13.94 -1.48
CA GLY A 279 -48.58 12.47 -1.55
C GLY A 279 -49.46 11.75 -0.49
N LYS A 280 -50.27 12.47 0.27
CA LYS A 280 -51.15 11.90 1.32
C LYS A 280 -52.61 11.75 0.89
N ASN A 281 -52.93 11.85 -0.38
CA ASN A 281 -54.26 11.63 -0.91
C ASN A 281 -54.19 10.73 -2.13
N SER A 282 -53.95 9.44 -1.91
CA SER A 282 -54.21 8.35 -2.85
C SER A 282 -54.41 7.08 -2.05
#